data_f058fb1d06cff9999d991e94bb31fe1d
#
_entry.id   f058fb1d06cff9999d991e94bb31fe1d
#
_cell.length_a   1.000
_cell.length_b   1.000
_cell.length_c   1.000
_cell.angle_alpha   90.00
_cell.angle_beta   90.00
_cell.angle_gamma   90.00
#
_symmetry.space_group_name_H-M   'P 1'
#
loop_
_entity.id
_entity.type
_entity.pdbx_description
1 polymer ?
#
loop_
_entity_poly.entity_id
_entity_poly.type
_entity_poly.pdbx_seq_one_letter_code
_entity_poly.pdbx_strand_id
1 'polypeptide(L)'
;TNDRRQRQMCIRDSLLYFPREDSLKDKFEDDFLIGATINQEDYQIVGKDARAIKIVLKDFNAVTPENSMKWMHIHPEFDEYTFSNADKIVDFAKANDMYLLGHTLIWHNQVPDYIYNIKDKKTFEKHVQKHINTVVNRYKGKVDMWDVVNEALNDDGTLRETVFSDMLGNNYIETSFSLANNADPNVALAYNDYNLYKPKKRKGAISIINSLKKKGIRIDAVGIQAHWDLHFPSIEEIEKTILELAATGVDVMITELDITVIPNPYELAGIAREEFKKFEGDKKWDPYQAGIPNDVQEKLTKRYKDIFELFVKHNDKISRVTFWGINDKYTWRNDNPINNRTDYPLLFDREYKKKPAYNALINVKN
;
A
#
# COMPACT_ATOMS: atom_id res chain seq x y z
N THR A 1 31.72 26.29 37.73
CA THR A 1 30.53 25.65 37.09
C THR A 1 30.21 26.16 35.67
N ASN A 2 31.11 26.87 35.00
CA ASN A 2 30.86 27.39 33.62
C ASN A 2 31.70 26.71 32.54
N ASP A 3 32.51 25.71 32.89
CA ASP A 3 33.49 25.12 31.97
C ASP A 3 33.00 23.85 31.21
N ARG A 4 31.88 23.27 31.63
CA ARG A 4 31.31 22.10 30.94
C ARG A 4 30.34 22.44 29.80
N ARG A 5 29.71 23.62 29.80
CA ARG A 5 28.82 24.06 28.72
C ARG A 5 29.56 24.65 27.52
N GLN A 6 30.75 25.24 27.75
CA GLN A 6 31.57 25.76 26.64
C GLN A 6 32.31 24.67 25.87
N ARG A 7 32.65 23.54 26.50
CA ARG A 7 33.30 22.42 25.77
C ARG A 7 32.36 21.60 24.91
N GLN A 8 31.04 21.63 25.15
CA GLN A 8 30.05 20.98 24.25
C GLN A 8 29.66 21.84 23.05
N MET A 9 29.92 23.16 23.09
CA MET A 9 29.61 24.05 21.94
C MET A 9 30.73 24.10 20.90
N CYS A 10 32.00 23.79 21.26
CA CYS A 10 33.14 23.86 20.35
C CYS A 10 33.38 22.57 19.52
N ILE A 11 32.68 21.47 19.79
CA ILE A 11 32.81 20.22 18.99
C ILE A 11 31.78 20.13 17.87
N ARG A 12 30.82 21.05 17.81
CA ARG A 12 29.76 21.03 16.78
C ARG A 12 30.10 21.77 15.48
N ASP A 13 31.17 22.58 15.47
CA ASP A 13 31.48 23.50 14.36
C ASP A 13 32.57 23.03 13.38
N SER A 14 33.02 21.76 13.48
CA SER A 14 33.99 21.19 12.50
C SER A 14 33.58 19.91 11.83
N LEU A 15 32.29 19.54 11.87
CA LEU A 15 31.78 18.55 10.94
C LEU A 15 31.62 19.26 9.60
N LEU A 16 32.47 18.92 8.64
CA LEU A 16 32.32 19.25 7.23
C LEU A 16 30.83 19.03 6.88
N TYR A 17 30.12 20.12 6.62
CA TYR A 17 28.74 20.09 6.13
C TYR A 17 28.80 19.52 4.70
N PHE A 18 28.83 18.19 4.59
CA PHE A 18 28.44 17.55 3.36
C PHE A 18 26.92 17.78 3.26
N PRO A 19 26.44 18.50 2.24
CA PRO A 19 25.01 18.62 2.05
C PRO A 19 24.45 17.18 2.01
N ARG A 20 23.62 16.85 3.01
CA ARG A 20 22.90 15.58 3.02
C ARG A 20 22.08 15.59 1.74
N GLU A 21 22.32 14.63 0.86
CA GLU A 21 21.47 14.49 -0.33
C GLU A 21 20.05 14.20 0.17
N ASP A 22 19.12 15.12 -0.09
CA ASP A 22 17.75 15.02 0.38
C ASP A 22 17.16 13.67 -0.02
N SER A 23 16.57 12.99 0.95
CA SER A 23 15.80 11.76 0.74
C SER A 23 14.30 12.08 0.75
N LEU A 24 13.49 11.19 0.19
CA LEU A 24 12.04 11.40 0.19
C LEU A 24 11.49 11.49 1.62
N LYS A 25 11.90 10.60 2.53
CA LYS A 25 11.43 10.63 3.93
C LYS A 25 11.85 11.89 4.67
N ASP A 26 13.05 12.42 4.41
CA ASP A 26 13.51 13.67 5.03
C ASP A 26 12.75 14.88 4.46
N LYS A 27 12.46 14.86 3.14
CA LYS A 27 11.73 15.94 2.47
C LYS A 27 10.29 16.10 2.97
N PHE A 28 9.63 15.00 3.32
CA PHE A 28 8.23 14.97 3.75
C PHE A 28 8.07 14.67 5.25
N GLU A 29 9.14 14.80 6.07
CA GLU A 29 9.12 14.45 7.50
C GLU A 29 8.05 15.20 8.32
N ASP A 30 7.73 16.45 7.92
CA ASP A 30 6.71 17.29 8.56
C ASP A 30 5.30 17.09 7.96
N ASP A 31 5.14 16.28 6.91
CA ASP A 31 3.87 16.12 6.23
C ASP A 31 3.24 14.75 6.48
N PHE A 32 3.92 13.68 6.09
CA PHE A 32 3.42 12.31 6.17
C PHE A 32 4.56 11.31 6.05
N LEU A 33 4.32 10.09 6.49
CA LEU A 33 5.26 8.99 6.26
C LEU A 33 5.36 8.65 4.78
N ILE A 34 6.57 8.37 4.31
CA ILE A 34 6.83 7.86 2.96
C ILE A 34 7.16 6.37 3.04
N GLY A 35 6.37 5.53 2.38
CA GLY A 35 6.53 4.10 2.40
C GLY A 35 6.77 3.47 1.03
N ALA A 36 7.23 2.22 1.05
CA ALA A 36 7.27 1.35 -0.12
C ALA A 36 6.80 -0.07 0.25
N THR A 37 6.19 -0.76 -0.72
CA THR A 37 5.95 -2.19 -0.55
C THR A 37 7.21 -2.98 -0.83
N ILE A 38 7.31 -4.11 -0.13
CA ILE A 38 8.39 -5.06 -0.26
C ILE A 38 7.78 -6.40 -0.68
N ASN A 39 8.15 -6.89 -1.87
CA ASN A 39 7.68 -8.19 -2.34
C ASN A 39 8.66 -9.34 -2.01
N GLN A 40 8.22 -10.58 -2.27
CA GLN A 40 9.05 -11.76 -1.99
C GLN A 40 10.28 -11.86 -2.89
N GLU A 41 10.21 -11.32 -4.09
CA GLU A 41 11.32 -11.30 -5.04
C GLU A 41 12.31 -10.18 -4.67
N ASP A 42 11.85 -9.15 -4.00
CA ASP A 42 12.66 -8.24 -3.18
C ASP A 42 13.22 -8.93 -1.92
N TYR A 43 13.32 -10.27 -1.91
CA TYR A 43 14.25 -10.99 -0.99
C TYR A 43 15.67 -10.45 -1.05
N GLN A 44 15.85 -9.58 -1.91
CA GLN A 44 16.89 -8.63 -2.00
C GLN A 44 17.08 -7.87 -0.69
N ILE A 45 16.02 -7.61 0.07
CA ILE A 45 16.10 -7.06 1.43
C ILE A 45 16.72 -8.03 2.43
N VAL A 46 16.69 -9.32 2.13
CA VAL A 46 17.24 -10.34 3.04
C VAL A 46 18.53 -10.99 2.51
N GLY A 47 19.13 -10.48 1.43
CA GLY A 47 20.47 -10.95 1.11
C GLY A 47 20.94 -11.03 -0.33
N LYS A 48 20.26 -10.54 -1.35
CA LYS A 48 20.77 -10.66 -2.73
C LYS A 48 20.94 -9.37 -3.52
N ASP A 49 20.19 -8.30 -3.30
CA ASP A 49 20.43 -7.01 -3.98
C ASP A 49 20.52 -5.84 -2.99
N ALA A 50 21.73 -5.52 -2.57
CA ALA A 50 22.01 -4.40 -1.67
C ALA A 50 21.52 -3.03 -2.19
N ARG A 51 21.12 -2.91 -3.47
CA ARG A 51 20.62 -1.65 -4.06
C ARG A 51 19.21 -1.35 -3.58
N ALA A 52 18.30 -2.35 -3.58
CA ALA A 52 16.94 -2.18 -3.06
C ALA A 52 16.95 -1.77 -1.57
N ILE A 53 17.74 -2.47 -0.75
CA ILE A 53 17.91 -2.14 0.67
C ILE A 53 18.40 -0.70 0.87
N LYS A 54 19.40 -0.27 0.10
CA LYS A 54 19.92 1.09 0.20
C LYS A 54 18.86 2.14 -0.12
N ILE A 55 18.02 1.89 -1.14
CA ILE A 55 16.91 2.78 -1.48
C ILE A 55 15.90 2.82 -0.33
N VAL A 56 15.47 1.64 0.15
CA VAL A 56 14.48 1.58 1.24
C VAL A 56 14.96 2.31 2.48
N LEU A 57 16.17 2.05 2.93
CA LEU A 57 16.74 2.69 4.12
C LEU A 57 17.00 4.20 3.94
N LYS A 58 17.31 4.64 2.70
CA LYS A 58 17.56 6.05 2.42
C LYS A 58 16.27 6.85 2.29
N ASP A 59 15.30 6.35 1.53
CA ASP A 59 14.19 7.15 1.02
C ASP A 59 12.86 6.90 1.74
N PHE A 60 12.72 5.80 2.50
CA PHE A 60 11.47 5.41 3.11
C PHE A 60 11.57 5.26 4.63
N ASN A 61 10.49 5.58 5.34
CA ASN A 61 10.33 5.38 6.78
C ASN A 61 9.12 4.49 7.12
N ALA A 62 8.45 3.93 6.10
CA ALA A 62 7.37 2.97 6.25
C ALA A 62 7.51 1.84 5.23
N VAL A 63 7.04 0.65 5.57
CA VAL A 63 7.03 -0.52 4.69
C VAL A 63 5.71 -1.29 4.79
N THR A 64 5.35 -1.94 3.69
CA THR A 64 4.20 -2.84 3.61
C THR A 64 4.64 -4.13 2.92
N PRO A 65 4.44 -5.33 3.52
CA PRO A 65 4.66 -6.59 2.83
C PRO A 65 3.67 -6.75 1.69
N GLU A 66 4.15 -6.86 0.44
CA GLU A 66 3.26 -6.95 -0.72
C GLU A 66 2.42 -8.22 -0.70
N ASN A 67 3.01 -9.37 -0.38
CA ASN A 67 2.34 -10.67 -0.46
C ASN A 67 2.44 -11.51 0.82
N SER A 68 3.55 -11.43 1.55
CA SER A 68 3.89 -12.41 2.60
C SER A 68 2.93 -12.46 3.79
N MET A 69 2.07 -11.45 3.98
CA MET A 69 1.03 -11.43 5.03
C MET A 69 -0.37 -11.69 4.50
N LYS A 70 -0.57 -11.85 3.19
CA LYS A 70 -1.86 -12.25 2.61
C LYS A 70 -2.20 -13.68 2.99
N TRP A 71 -3.47 -14.01 3.11
CA TRP A 71 -3.93 -15.29 3.64
C TRP A 71 -3.28 -16.50 2.96
N MET A 72 -3.28 -16.53 1.61
CA MET A 72 -2.67 -17.62 0.84
C MET A 72 -1.20 -17.89 1.20
N HIS A 73 -0.46 -16.86 1.58
CA HIS A 73 0.98 -16.98 1.88
C HIS A 73 1.28 -17.26 3.34
N ILE A 74 0.48 -16.71 4.26
CA ILE A 74 0.74 -16.83 5.70
C ILE A 74 0.01 -18.01 6.34
N HIS A 75 -1.10 -18.47 5.73
CA HIS A 75 -1.94 -19.58 6.20
C HIS A 75 -2.40 -20.43 5.00
N PRO A 76 -1.47 -21.06 4.25
CA PRO A 76 -1.73 -21.71 2.97
C PRO A 76 -2.59 -22.97 3.07
N GLU A 77 -2.52 -23.68 4.20
CA GLU A 77 -3.24 -24.94 4.43
C GLU A 77 -4.03 -24.89 5.74
N PHE A 78 -5.02 -25.75 5.87
CA PHE A 78 -6.01 -25.77 6.96
C PHE A 78 -5.35 -25.85 8.31
N ASP A 79 -4.70 -25.59 9.00
CA ASP A 79 -4.01 -25.58 10.30
C ASP A 79 -2.50 -25.33 10.19
N GLU A 80 -2.01 -24.96 9.00
CA GLU A 80 -0.60 -24.68 8.79
C GLU A 80 -0.36 -23.18 8.54
N TYR A 81 0.63 -22.63 9.24
CA TYR A 81 1.04 -21.23 9.09
C TYR A 81 2.49 -21.13 8.63
N THR A 82 2.73 -20.26 7.65
CA THR A 82 4.06 -20.02 7.07
C THR A 82 4.47 -18.57 7.34
N PHE A 83 5.12 -18.33 8.48
CA PHE A 83 5.48 -16.97 8.92
C PHE A 83 6.86 -16.50 8.46
N SER A 84 7.73 -17.40 7.97
CA SER A 84 9.16 -17.09 7.80
C SER A 84 9.44 -15.87 6.92
N ASN A 85 8.62 -15.61 5.91
CA ASN A 85 8.79 -14.48 5.01
C ASN A 85 8.27 -13.19 5.64
N ALA A 86 7.10 -13.24 6.25
CA ALA A 86 6.55 -12.12 6.99
C ALA A 86 7.47 -11.72 8.17
N ASP A 87 7.98 -12.70 8.93
CA ASP A 87 8.91 -12.46 10.05
C ASP A 87 10.14 -11.65 9.61
N LYS A 88 10.75 -11.99 8.47
CA LYS A 88 11.92 -11.27 7.95
C LYS A 88 11.64 -9.79 7.68
N ILE A 89 10.44 -9.49 7.12
CA ILE A 89 10.06 -8.10 6.85
C ILE A 89 9.77 -7.37 8.16
N VAL A 90 9.10 -8.02 9.11
CA VAL A 90 8.85 -7.48 10.44
C VAL A 90 10.16 -7.17 11.16
N ASP A 91 11.11 -8.11 11.17
CA ASP A 91 12.42 -7.94 11.80
C ASP A 91 13.22 -6.81 11.13
N PHE A 92 13.19 -6.73 9.79
CA PHE A 92 13.80 -5.64 9.03
C PHE A 92 13.19 -4.28 9.40
N ALA A 93 11.85 -4.15 9.43
CA ALA A 93 11.16 -2.93 9.77
C ALA A 93 11.53 -2.48 11.20
N LYS A 94 11.49 -3.38 12.17
CA LYS A 94 11.82 -3.08 13.57
C LYS A 94 13.28 -2.74 13.79
N ALA A 95 14.21 -3.43 13.10
CA ALA A 95 15.65 -3.14 13.18
C ALA A 95 16.02 -1.76 12.62
N ASN A 96 15.16 -1.14 11.81
CA ASN A 96 15.39 0.14 11.15
C ASN A 96 14.38 1.23 11.55
N ASP A 97 13.62 1.04 12.63
CA ASP A 97 12.60 1.96 13.15
C ASP A 97 11.59 2.42 12.08
N MET A 98 11.20 1.50 11.19
CA MET A 98 10.23 1.79 10.12
C MET A 98 8.82 1.45 10.58
N TYR A 99 7.86 2.30 10.21
CA TYR A 99 6.43 2.02 10.36
C TYR A 99 6.04 0.83 9.49
N LEU A 100 5.34 -0.14 10.06
CA LEU A 100 4.95 -1.38 9.37
C LEU A 100 3.43 -1.49 9.26
N LEU A 101 2.92 -1.52 8.03
CA LEU A 101 1.54 -1.89 7.74
C LEU A 101 1.44 -3.39 7.44
N GLY A 102 0.63 -4.11 8.21
CA GLY A 102 0.26 -5.49 7.90
C GLY A 102 -0.81 -5.53 6.80
N HIS A 103 -0.51 -6.13 5.69
CA HIS A 103 -1.40 -6.24 4.53
C HIS A 103 -1.57 -7.70 4.12
N THR A 104 -2.72 -8.29 4.24
CA THR A 104 -4.01 -7.86 4.74
C THR A 104 -4.68 -9.05 5.45
N LEU A 105 -5.53 -8.81 6.45
CA LEU A 105 -6.16 -9.91 7.19
C LEU A 105 -7.27 -10.59 6.38
N ILE A 106 -8.17 -9.82 5.77
CA ILE A 106 -9.30 -10.33 4.97
C ILE A 106 -9.30 -9.67 3.59
N TRP A 107 -9.16 -10.48 2.57
CA TRP A 107 -9.27 -10.10 1.16
C TRP A 107 -9.86 -11.23 0.34
N HIS A 108 -10.70 -10.94 -0.63
CA HIS A 108 -11.35 -11.94 -1.47
C HIS A 108 -10.43 -12.58 -2.51
N ASN A 109 -9.29 -11.97 -2.81
CA ASN A 109 -8.25 -12.53 -3.66
C ASN A 109 -7.14 -13.19 -2.83
N GLN A 110 -6.37 -14.07 -3.45
CA GLN A 110 -5.28 -14.82 -2.81
C GLN A 110 -5.73 -15.51 -1.50
N VAL A 111 -6.93 -16.10 -1.57
CA VAL A 111 -7.50 -16.97 -0.54
C VAL A 111 -7.17 -18.41 -0.92
N PRO A 112 -6.63 -19.24 -0.01
CA PRO A 112 -6.30 -20.64 -0.34
C PRO A 112 -7.56 -21.49 -0.55
N ASP A 113 -7.43 -22.52 -1.40
CA ASP A 113 -8.55 -23.35 -1.85
C ASP A 113 -9.33 -24.03 -0.72
N TYR A 114 -8.66 -24.36 0.39
CA TYR A 114 -9.32 -25.00 1.51
C TYR A 114 -10.46 -24.14 2.11
N ILE A 115 -10.37 -22.82 2.05
CA ILE A 115 -11.40 -21.89 2.51
C ILE A 115 -12.72 -22.12 1.78
N TYR A 116 -12.67 -22.33 0.45
CA TYR A 116 -13.85 -22.60 -0.38
C TYR A 116 -14.46 -23.99 -0.14
N ASN A 117 -13.71 -24.89 0.52
CA ASN A 117 -14.19 -26.23 0.87
C ASN A 117 -14.93 -26.27 2.20
N ILE A 118 -14.87 -25.24 3.03
CA ILE A 118 -15.62 -25.14 4.29
C ILE A 118 -17.07 -24.77 3.97
N LYS A 119 -18.01 -25.71 4.18
CA LYS A 119 -19.44 -25.51 3.86
C LYS A 119 -20.28 -25.17 5.09
N ASP A 120 -19.80 -25.43 6.28
CA ASP A 120 -20.48 -25.10 7.54
C ASP A 120 -20.11 -23.70 8.03
N LYS A 121 -21.12 -22.85 8.18
CA LYS A 121 -20.96 -21.45 8.62
C LYS A 121 -20.19 -21.32 9.93
N LYS A 122 -20.52 -22.14 10.93
CA LYS A 122 -19.89 -22.09 12.26
C LYS A 122 -18.41 -22.47 12.19
N THR A 123 -18.06 -23.45 11.37
CA THR A 123 -16.68 -23.85 11.12
C THR A 123 -15.93 -22.74 10.40
N PHE A 124 -16.54 -22.13 9.39
CA PHE A 124 -15.95 -20.99 8.66
C PHE A 124 -15.68 -19.80 9.59
N GLU A 125 -16.65 -19.41 10.41
CA GLU A 125 -16.51 -18.32 11.38
C GLU A 125 -15.36 -18.58 12.37
N LYS A 126 -15.28 -19.79 12.94
CA LYS A 126 -14.17 -20.18 13.82
C LYS A 126 -12.82 -20.12 13.10
N HIS A 127 -12.79 -20.46 11.83
CA HIS A 127 -11.55 -20.44 11.04
C HIS A 127 -11.07 -19.02 10.75
N VAL A 128 -11.99 -18.13 10.37
CA VAL A 128 -11.71 -16.69 10.22
C VAL A 128 -11.23 -16.09 11.54
N GLN A 129 -11.90 -16.40 12.65
CA GLN A 129 -11.48 -15.97 13.98
C GLN A 129 -10.08 -16.47 14.35
N LYS A 130 -9.78 -17.76 14.08
CA LYS A 130 -8.47 -18.36 14.33
C LYS A 130 -7.40 -17.68 13.51
N HIS A 131 -7.65 -17.41 12.21
CA HIS A 131 -6.72 -16.72 11.33
C HIS A 131 -6.37 -15.33 11.86
N ILE A 132 -7.36 -14.48 12.06
CA ILE A 132 -7.14 -13.10 12.52
C ILE A 132 -6.41 -13.12 13.88
N ASN A 133 -6.88 -13.90 14.84
CA ASN A 133 -6.26 -13.98 16.16
C ASN A 133 -4.81 -14.45 16.10
N THR A 134 -4.51 -15.48 15.29
CA THR A 134 -3.16 -16.03 15.19
C THR A 134 -2.20 -15.02 14.58
N VAL A 135 -2.61 -14.38 13.46
CA VAL A 135 -1.75 -13.44 12.74
C VAL A 135 -1.53 -12.16 13.56
N VAL A 136 -2.60 -11.56 14.09
CA VAL A 136 -2.51 -10.31 14.87
C VAL A 136 -1.72 -10.53 16.16
N ASN A 137 -1.97 -11.60 16.91
CA ASN A 137 -1.24 -11.90 18.15
C ASN A 137 0.25 -12.18 17.90
N ARG A 138 0.61 -12.83 16.79
CA ARG A 138 2.03 -13.06 16.44
C ARG A 138 2.80 -11.76 16.30
N TYR A 139 2.18 -10.75 15.69
CA TYR A 139 2.83 -9.48 15.39
C TYR A 139 2.44 -8.33 16.32
N LYS A 140 1.81 -8.66 17.45
CA LYS A 140 1.43 -7.70 18.48
C LYS A 140 2.64 -6.87 18.95
N GLY A 141 2.50 -5.54 18.91
CA GLY A 141 3.57 -4.61 19.24
C GLY A 141 4.70 -4.53 18.20
N LYS A 142 4.56 -5.20 17.04
CA LYS A 142 5.52 -5.17 15.94
C LYS A 142 4.94 -4.55 14.67
N VAL A 143 3.67 -4.82 14.38
CA VAL A 143 2.90 -4.18 13.30
C VAL A 143 2.23 -2.95 13.88
N ASP A 144 2.31 -1.83 13.20
CA ASP A 144 1.78 -0.55 13.65
C ASP A 144 0.32 -0.33 13.22
N MET A 145 -0.08 -0.91 12.09
CA MET A 145 -1.45 -0.89 11.57
C MET A 145 -1.76 -2.14 10.75
N TRP A 146 -3.02 -2.58 10.73
CA TRP A 146 -3.52 -3.64 9.86
C TRP A 146 -4.53 -3.11 8.85
N ASP A 147 -4.36 -3.48 7.58
CA ASP A 147 -5.47 -3.54 6.64
C ASP A 147 -6.36 -4.73 7.06
N VAL A 148 -7.44 -4.42 7.78
CA VAL A 148 -8.31 -5.48 8.34
C VAL A 148 -9.16 -6.11 7.25
N VAL A 149 -9.77 -5.28 6.39
CA VAL A 149 -10.52 -5.71 5.21
C VAL A 149 -10.06 -4.91 4.01
N ASN A 150 -9.70 -5.63 2.96
CA ASN A 150 -9.28 -5.07 1.68
C ASN A 150 -10.32 -5.32 0.60
N GLU A 151 -10.68 -4.27 -0.16
CA GLU A 151 -11.49 -4.34 -1.41
C GLU A 151 -12.88 -4.98 -1.24
N ALA A 152 -13.62 -4.58 -0.22
CA ALA A 152 -14.95 -5.11 0.03
C ALA A 152 -16.04 -4.58 -0.93
N LEU A 153 -15.74 -3.57 -1.76
CA LEU A 153 -16.72 -2.87 -2.56
C LEU A 153 -16.57 -3.10 -4.07
N ASN A 154 -17.68 -3.22 -4.76
CA ASN A 154 -17.79 -3.05 -6.20
C ASN A 154 -17.67 -1.55 -6.56
N ASP A 155 -17.40 -1.25 -7.84
CA ASP A 155 -17.25 0.14 -8.31
C ASP A 155 -18.54 0.97 -8.22
N ASP A 156 -19.69 0.34 -8.11
CA ASP A 156 -20.98 0.99 -7.88
C ASP A 156 -21.28 1.28 -6.39
N GLY A 157 -20.36 0.89 -5.49
CA GLY A 157 -20.46 1.10 -4.05
C GLY A 157 -21.22 0.03 -3.28
N THR A 158 -21.71 -1.02 -3.95
CA THR A 158 -22.32 -2.18 -3.28
C THR A 158 -21.23 -3.09 -2.69
N LEU A 159 -21.60 -3.86 -1.66
CA LEU A 159 -20.70 -4.90 -1.14
C LEU A 159 -20.45 -5.96 -2.20
N ARG A 160 -19.21 -6.39 -2.32
CA ARG A 160 -18.78 -7.47 -3.19
C ARG A 160 -19.28 -8.81 -2.66
N GLU A 161 -19.83 -9.63 -3.54
CA GLU A 161 -20.12 -11.04 -3.24
C GLU A 161 -18.80 -11.81 -3.19
N THR A 162 -18.51 -12.41 -2.03
CA THR A 162 -17.27 -13.13 -1.76
C THR A 162 -17.56 -14.31 -0.83
N VAL A 163 -16.63 -15.26 -0.72
CA VAL A 163 -16.78 -16.36 0.24
C VAL A 163 -17.02 -15.84 1.68
N PHE A 164 -16.51 -14.66 2.01
CA PHE A 164 -16.72 -14.07 3.35
C PHE A 164 -18.12 -13.51 3.52
N SER A 165 -18.65 -12.77 2.52
CA SER A 165 -20.03 -12.27 2.55
C SER A 165 -21.05 -13.41 2.47
N ASP A 166 -20.79 -14.44 1.67
CA ASP A 166 -21.67 -15.59 1.50
C ASP A 166 -21.79 -16.41 2.80
N MET A 167 -20.66 -16.65 3.45
CA MET A 167 -20.60 -17.48 4.65
C MET A 167 -20.93 -16.72 5.94
N LEU A 168 -20.51 -15.47 6.09
CA LEU A 168 -20.69 -14.69 7.32
C LEU A 168 -21.79 -13.63 7.23
N GLY A 169 -22.28 -13.34 6.00
CA GLY A 169 -23.21 -12.24 5.74
C GLY A 169 -22.52 -10.88 5.67
N ASN A 170 -23.31 -9.83 5.43
CA ASN A 170 -22.80 -8.46 5.20
C ASN A 170 -22.04 -7.86 6.39
N ASN A 171 -22.18 -8.42 7.59
CA ASN A 171 -21.50 -7.98 8.80
C ASN A 171 -20.11 -8.64 9.00
N TYR A 172 -19.58 -9.35 7.99
CA TYR A 172 -18.23 -9.92 8.09
C TYR A 172 -17.15 -8.84 8.31
N ILE A 173 -17.37 -7.63 7.79
CA ILE A 173 -16.45 -6.50 7.98
C ILE A 173 -16.38 -6.12 9.46
N GLU A 174 -17.56 -5.90 10.09
CA GLU A 174 -17.65 -5.55 11.50
C GLU A 174 -17.06 -6.64 12.39
N THR A 175 -17.33 -7.91 12.05
CA THR A 175 -16.76 -9.06 12.75
C THR A 175 -15.23 -9.05 12.65
N SER A 176 -14.68 -8.82 11.47
CA SER A 176 -13.22 -8.79 11.25
C SER A 176 -12.52 -7.67 12.03
N PHE A 177 -13.09 -6.46 12.02
CA PHE A 177 -12.56 -5.34 12.80
C PHE A 177 -12.65 -5.61 14.32
N SER A 178 -13.75 -6.17 14.79
CA SER A 178 -13.91 -6.54 16.21
C SER A 178 -12.89 -7.60 16.64
N LEU A 179 -12.65 -8.62 15.81
CA LEU A 179 -11.66 -9.67 16.07
C LEU A 179 -10.23 -9.10 16.11
N ALA A 180 -9.87 -8.25 15.14
CA ALA A 180 -8.55 -7.62 15.09
C ALA A 180 -8.32 -6.73 16.34
N ASN A 181 -9.31 -5.89 16.71
CA ASN A 181 -9.24 -5.06 17.90
C ASN A 181 -9.12 -5.88 19.20
N ASN A 182 -9.83 -6.99 19.28
CA ASN A 182 -9.76 -7.86 20.46
C ASN A 182 -8.41 -8.58 20.58
N ALA A 183 -7.79 -8.94 19.45
CA ALA A 183 -6.48 -9.57 19.44
C ALA A 183 -5.35 -8.58 19.82
N ASP A 184 -5.41 -7.35 19.30
CA ASP A 184 -4.52 -6.26 19.70
C ASP A 184 -5.25 -4.90 19.79
N PRO A 185 -5.65 -4.47 21.00
CA PRO A 185 -6.33 -3.18 21.18
C PRO A 185 -5.46 -1.95 20.87
N ASN A 186 -4.15 -2.11 20.73
CA ASN A 186 -3.21 -0.99 20.54
C ASN A 186 -2.81 -0.80 19.07
N VAL A 187 -2.97 -1.81 18.21
CA VAL A 187 -2.64 -1.71 16.78
C VAL A 187 -3.70 -0.87 16.07
N ALA A 188 -3.32 0.00 15.14
CA ALA A 188 -4.28 0.75 14.34
C ALA A 188 -4.96 -0.16 13.29
N LEU A 189 -6.22 0.16 12.95
CA LEU A 189 -7.07 -0.66 12.08
C LEU A 189 -7.57 0.15 10.89
N ALA A 190 -7.37 -0.36 9.68
CA ALA A 190 -7.73 0.31 8.44
C ALA A 190 -8.65 -0.52 7.54
N TYR A 191 -9.47 0.18 6.76
CA TYR A 191 -10.12 -0.33 5.56
C TYR A 191 -9.36 0.17 4.34
N ASN A 192 -9.08 -0.67 3.35
CA ASN A 192 -8.31 -0.30 2.15
C ASN A 192 -9.05 -0.69 0.87
N ASP A 193 -9.09 0.20 -0.14
CA ASP A 193 -9.75 -0.10 -1.42
C ASP A 193 -9.20 0.75 -2.57
N TYR A 194 -9.38 0.26 -3.81
CA TYR A 194 -9.06 0.96 -5.04
C TYR A 194 -10.25 1.74 -5.59
N ASN A 195 -10.04 2.59 -6.57
CA ASN A 195 -11.08 3.37 -7.29
C ASN A 195 -11.99 4.21 -6.38
N LEU A 196 -11.55 4.61 -5.18
CA LEU A 196 -12.34 5.44 -4.27
C LEU A 196 -12.60 6.86 -4.82
N TYR A 197 -11.91 7.26 -5.89
CA TYR A 197 -12.26 8.48 -6.63
C TYR A 197 -13.63 8.38 -7.29
N LYS A 198 -14.15 7.18 -7.58
CA LYS A 198 -15.50 6.98 -8.10
C LYS A 198 -16.54 7.33 -7.03
N PRO A 199 -17.49 8.28 -7.29
CA PRO A 199 -18.38 8.79 -6.25
C PRO A 199 -19.23 7.73 -5.54
N LYS A 200 -19.70 6.73 -6.26
CA LYS A 200 -20.53 5.65 -5.66
C LYS A 200 -19.68 4.76 -4.76
N LYS A 201 -18.48 4.36 -5.18
CA LYS A 201 -17.57 3.51 -4.39
C LYS A 201 -17.10 4.25 -3.14
N ARG A 202 -16.75 5.53 -3.26
CA ARG A 202 -16.40 6.39 -2.13
C ARG A 202 -17.52 6.49 -1.09
N LYS A 203 -18.77 6.66 -1.54
CA LYS A 203 -19.94 6.63 -0.64
C LYS A 203 -20.08 5.29 0.07
N GLY A 204 -19.80 4.17 -0.61
CA GLY A 204 -19.76 2.86 -0.01
C GLY A 204 -18.72 2.76 1.10
N ALA A 205 -17.49 3.22 0.86
CA ALA A 205 -16.43 3.26 1.88
C ALA A 205 -16.80 4.14 3.08
N ILE A 206 -17.35 5.32 2.84
CA ILE A 206 -17.87 6.20 3.90
C ILE A 206 -18.98 5.49 4.71
N SER A 207 -19.86 4.73 4.05
CA SER A 207 -20.90 3.95 4.72
C SER A 207 -20.31 2.85 5.62
N ILE A 208 -19.27 2.14 5.19
CA ILE A 208 -18.55 1.16 6.01
C ILE A 208 -17.97 1.84 7.25
N ILE A 209 -17.24 2.94 7.09
CA ILE A 209 -16.63 3.69 8.21
C ILE A 209 -17.70 4.13 9.22
N ASN A 210 -18.77 4.75 8.73
CA ASN A 210 -19.86 5.24 9.57
C ASN A 210 -20.61 4.10 10.27
N SER A 211 -20.78 2.93 9.62
CA SER A 211 -21.39 1.74 10.23
C SER A 211 -20.55 1.22 11.40
N LEU A 212 -19.24 1.08 11.20
CA LEU A 212 -18.32 0.67 12.26
C LEU A 212 -18.38 1.62 13.44
N LYS A 213 -18.24 2.94 13.20
CA LYS A 213 -18.28 3.98 14.25
C LYS A 213 -19.61 3.99 14.99
N LYS A 214 -20.74 3.87 14.28
CA LYS A 214 -22.09 3.82 14.90
C LYS A 214 -22.26 2.64 15.82
N LYS A 215 -21.60 1.51 15.54
CA LYS A 215 -21.63 0.29 16.37
C LYS A 215 -20.56 0.29 17.47
N GLY A 216 -19.77 1.35 17.60
CA GLY A 216 -18.67 1.43 18.55
C GLY A 216 -17.49 0.51 18.19
N ILE A 217 -17.39 0.08 16.93
CA ILE A 217 -16.29 -0.74 16.44
C ILE A 217 -15.20 0.20 15.93
N ARG A 218 -13.97 -0.01 16.39
CA ARG A 218 -12.84 0.85 16.08
C ARG A 218 -12.43 0.72 14.62
N ILE A 219 -12.23 1.85 13.99
CA ILE A 219 -11.55 2.05 12.72
C ILE A 219 -10.74 3.34 12.81
N ASP A 220 -9.45 3.29 12.50
CA ASP A 220 -8.53 4.41 12.68
C ASP A 220 -8.20 5.09 11.35
N ALA A 221 -8.17 4.34 10.25
CA ALA A 221 -7.79 4.88 8.95
C ALA A 221 -8.55 4.27 7.78
N VAL A 222 -8.51 4.97 6.65
CA VAL A 222 -8.95 4.47 5.34
C VAL A 222 -7.83 4.63 4.32
N GLY A 223 -7.54 3.55 3.57
CA GLY A 223 -6.55 3.52 2.50
C GLY A 223 -7.16 3.76 1.13
N ILE A 224 -6.56 4.68 0.39
CA ILE A 224 -6.75 4.89 -1.04
C ILE A 224 -5.59 4.19 -1.73
N GLN A 225 -5.81 3.06 -2.42
CA GLN A 225 -4.73 2.31 -3.06
C GLN A 225 -3.94 3.16 -4.07
N ALA A 226 -4.62 4.01 -4.83
CA ALA A 226 -3.97 4.93 -5.78
C ALA A 226 -3.22 4.23 -6.93
N HIS A 227 -3.75 3.13 -7.43
CA HIS A 227 -3.34 2.53 -8.69
C HIS A 227 -3.87 3.35 -9.87
N TRP A 228 -3.17 4.42 -10.20
CA TRP A 228 -3.63 5.42 -11.15
C TRP A 228 -2.89 5.35 -12.48
N ASP A 229 -3.26 6.24 -13.41
CA ASP A 229 -2.57 6.44 -14.66
C ASP A 229 -2.21 7.93 -14.90
N LEU A 230 -1.66 8.25 -16.06
CA LEU A 230 -1.23 9.62 -16.40
C LEU A 230 -2.37 10.64 -16.40
N HIS A 231 -3.62 10.20 -16.53
CA HIS A 231 -4.78 11.07 -16.76
C HIS A 231 -5.85 10.92 -15.69
N PHE A 232 -6.05 9.72 -15.16
CA PHE A 232 -7.09 9.39 -14.21
C PHE A 232 -6.56 8.89 -12.87
N PRO A 233 -7.26 9.25 -11.78
CA PRO A 233 -8.32 10.28 -11.68
C PRO A 233 -7.77 11.70 -11.84
N SER A 234 -8.63 12.70 -12.09
CA SER A 234 -8.19 14.12 -12.11
C SER A 234 -7.72 14.57 -10.71
N ILE A 235 -6.95 15.65 -10.64
CA ILE A 235 -6.48 16.21 -9.36
C ILE A 235 -7.66 16.61 -8.47
N GLU A 236 -8.73 17.16 -9.06
CA GLU A 236 -9.95 17.54 -8.36
C GLU A 236 -10.71 16.33 -7.78
N GLU A 237 -10.72 15.20 -8.51
CA GLU A 237 -11.31 13.96 -8.01
C GLU A 237 -10.49 13.35 -6.87
N ILE A 238 -9.16 13.43 -6.93
CA ILE A 238 -8.27 13.00 -5.84
C ILE A 238 -8.52 13.87 -4.60
N GLU A 239 -8.53 15.21 -4.77
CA GLU A 239 -8.77 16.15 -3.68
C GLU A 239 -10.12 15.89 -3.01
N LYS A 240 -11.19 15.78 -3.81
CA LYS A 240 -12.52 15.48 -3.31
C LYS A 240 -12.57 14.15 -2.55
N THR A 241 -11.84 13.14 -3.01
CA THR A 241 -11.77 11.84 -2.35
C THR A 241 -11.13 11.96 -0.97
N ILE A 242 -10.00 12.63 -0.87
CA ILE A 242 -9.28 12.86 0.38
C ILE A 242 -10.19 13.62 1.37
N LEU A 243 -10.81 14.72 0.93
CA LEU A 243 -11.65 15.56 1.78
C LEU A 243 -12.91 14.84 2.29
N GLU A 244 -13.61 14.09 1.42
CA GLU A 244 -14.82 13.37 1.81
C GLU A 244 -14.51 12.19 2.75
N LEU A 245 -13.40 11.50 2.56
CA LEU A 245 -12.96 10.43 3.47
C LEU A 245 -12.49 11.00 4.82
N ALA A 246 -11.67 12.04 4.83
CA ALA A 246 -11.21 12.70 6.04
C ALA A 246 -12.36 13.29 6.87
N ALA A 247 -13.45 13.76 6.23
CA ALA A 247 -14.64 14.24 6.91
C ALA A 247 -15.34 13.17 7.77
N THR A 248 -15.05 11.89 7.57
CA THR A 248 -15.53 10.81 8.46
C THR A 248 -14.81 10.78 9.80
N GLY A 249 -13.70 11.54 9.95
CA GLY A 249 -12.88 11.60 11.17
C GLY A 249 -12.01 10.37 11.40
N VAL A 250 -11.54 9.75 10.32
CA VAL A 250 -10.45 8.75 10.31
C VAL A 250 -9.28 9.30 9.49
N ASP A 251 -8.10 8.78 9.72
CA ASP A 251 -6.92 9.13 8.92
C ASP A 251 -7.08 8.65 7.47
N VAL A 252 -6.60 9.45 6.52
CA VAL A 252 -6.51 9.04 5.12
C VAL A 252 -5.08 8.62 4.80
N MET A 253 -4.93 7.48 4.13
CA MET A 253 -3.64 6.99 3.66
C MET A 253 -3.68 6.78 2.15
N ILE A 254 -2.56 7.05 1.49
CA ILE A 254 -2.30 6.60 0.12
C ILE A 254 -1.45 5.33 0.26
N THR A 255 -2.02 4.18 -0.07
CA THR A 255 -1.47 2.89 0.38
C THR A 255 -0.67 2.14 -0.66
N GLU A 256 -0.93 2.39 -1.96
CA GLU A 256 -0.42 1.54 -3.05
C GLU A 256 -0.10 2.37 -4.31
N LEU A 257 0.46 3.57 -4.13
CA LEU A 257 0.66 4.52 -5.23
C LEU A 257 1.58 3.96 -6.30
N ASP A 258 1.04 3.82 -7.49
CA ASP A 258 1.78 3.64 -8.73
C ASP A 258 1.02 4.32 -9.90
N ILE A 259 1.75 4.82 -10.90
CA ILE A 259 1.17 5.55 -12.03
C ILE A 259 1.57 4.87 -13.32
N THR A 260 0.69 4.01 -13.86
CA THR A 260 0.95 3.34 -15.14
C THR A 260 1.09 4.33 -16.29
N VAL A 261 2.05 4.07 -17.17
CA VAL A 261 2.26 4.86 -18.39
C VAL A 261 1.84 4.09 -19.65
N ILE A 262 1.47 2.83 -19.49
CA ILE A 262 0.99 1.99 -20.59
C ILE A 262 -0.53 1.84 -20.52
N PRO A 263 -1.22 1.47 -21.63
CA PRO A 263 -2.67 1.28 -21.63
C PRO A 263 -3.13 0.33 -20.54
N ASN A 264 -4.20 0.71 -19.84
CA ASN A 264 -4.78 -0.10 -18.77
C ASN A 264 -5.78 -1.11 -19.34
N PRO A 265 -5.49 -2.42 -19.31
CA PRO A 265 -6.38 -3.44 -19.88
C PRO A 265 -7.71 -3.60 -19.13
N TYR A 266 -7.79 -3.14 -17.87
CA TYR A 266 -9.04 -3.16 -17.10
C TYR A 266 -10.12 -2.24 -17.67
N GLU A 267 -9.76 -1.35 -18.61
CA GLU A 267 -10.75 -0.62 -19.44
C GLU A 267 -11.57 -1.53 -20.35
N LEU A 268 -11.10 -2.75 -20.64
CA LEU A 268 -11.82 -3.77 -21.37
C LEU A 268 -12.82 -4.47 -20.44
N ALA A 269 -13.89 -3.77 -20.08
CA ALA A 269 -14.94 -4.31 -19.22
C ALA A 269 -15.53 -5.61 -19.78
N GLY A 270 -15.69 -6.63 -18.92
CA GLY A 270 -16.33 -7.91 -19.27
C GLY A 270 -15.41 -8.98 -19.84
N ILE A 271 -14.10 -8.74 -19.93
CA ILE A 271 -13.12 -9.77 -20.28
C ILE A 271 -12.73 -10.55 -19.04
N ALA A 272 -12.86 -11.88 -19.06
CA ALA A 272 -12.40 -12.74 -17.98
C ALA A 272 -10.86 -12.68 -17.87
N ARG A 273 -10.33 -12.80 -16.64
CA ARG A 273 -8.89 -12.66 -16.37
C ARG A 273 -8.04 -13.62 -17.20
N GLU A 274 -8.52 -14.83 -17.40
CA GLU A 274 -7.84 -15.88 -18.17
C GLU A 274 -7.69 -15.52 -19.67
N GLU A 275 -8.57 -14.66 -20.17
CA GLU A 275 -8.54 -14.23 -21.57
C GLU A 275 -7.49 -13.15 -21.84
N PHE A 276 -6.96 -12.48 -20.81
CA PHE A 276 -5.91 -11.47 -21.02
C PHE A 276 -4.61 -12.05 -21.59
N LYS A 277 -4.36 -13.35 -21.45
CA LYS A 277 -3.22 -14.04 -22.06
C LYS A 277 -3.13 -13.83 -23.57
N LYS A 278 -4.27 -13.64 -24.26
CA LYS A 278 -4.31 -13.41 -25.72
C LYS A 278 -3.67 -12.08 -26.14
N PHE A 279 -3.45 -11.17 -25.20
CA PHE A 279 -2.84 -9.87 -25.47
C PHE A 279 -1.34 -9.81 -25.13
N GLU A 280 -0.77 -10.90 -24.64
CA GLU A 280 0.66 -10.98 -24.34
C GLU A 280 1.49 -10.74 -25.60
N GLY A 281 2.47 -9.82 -25.52
CA GLY A 281 3.30 -9.42 -26.66
C GLY A 281 2.63 -8.45 -27.65
N ASP A 282 1.35 -8.09 -27.48
CA ASP A 282 0.68 -7.10 -28.32
C ASP A 282 1.19 -5.69 -27.99
N LYS A 283 1.79 -5.04 -29.00
CA LYS A 283 2.34 -3.67 -28.90
C LYS A 283 1.31 -2.61 -28.48
N LYS A 284 0.01 -2.87 -28.69
CA LYS A 284 -1.04 -1.98 -28.20
C LYS A 284 -1.04 -1.90 -26.69
N TRP A 285 -0.79 -3.03 -26.02
CA TRP A 285 -0.83 -3.13 -24.55
C TRP A 285 0.54 -3.04 -23.89
N ASP A 286 1.61 -3.11 -24.69
CA ASP A 286 3.00 -2.95 -24.24
C ASP A 286 3.80 -2.11 -25.25
N PRO A 287 3.49 -0.81 -25.39
CA PRO A 287 4.05 0.04 -26.43
C PRO A 287 5.50 0.44 -26.17
N TYR A 288 6.04 0.33 -24.95
CA TYR A 288 7.32 0.90 -24.55
C TYR A 288 8.37 -0.16 -24.18
N GLN A 289 8.38 -1.32 -24.84
CA GLN A 289 9.32 -2.43 -24.58
C GLN A 289 10.80 -2.00 -24.71
N ALA A 290 11.11 -1.06 -25.58
CA ALA A 290 12.47 -0.56 -25.82
C ALA A 290 12.89 0.58 -24.86
N GLY A 291 12.00 1.03 -23.99
CA GLY A 291 12.21 2.15 -23.07
C GLY A 291 11.08 3.17 -23.13
N ILE A 292 10.90 3.89 -22.04
CA ILE A 292 9.88 4.95 -21.93
C ILE A 292 10.28 6.16 -22.82
N PRO A 293 9.38 6.67 -23.69
CA PRO A 293 9.66 7.89 -24.47
C PRO A 293 9.81 9.14 -23.56
N ASN A 294 10.62 10.11 -23.99
CA ASN A 294 10.87 11.30 -23.20
C ASN A 294 9.60 12.11 -22.88
N ASP A 295 8.69 12.26 -23.85
CA ASP A 295 7.43 12.99 -23.63
C ASP A 295 6.51 12.29 -22.63
N VAL A 296 6.54 10.95 -22.58
CA VAL A 296 5.80 10.14 -21.60
C VAL A 296 6.46 10.26 -20.22
N GLN A 297 7.79 10.25 -20.17
CA GLN A 297 8.55 10.47 -18.93
C GLN A 297 8.28 11.87 -18.35
N GLU A 298 8.17 12.91 -19.19
CA GLU A 298 7.80 14.26 -18.76
C GLU A 298 6.37 14.32 -18.20
N LYS A 299 5.42 13.66 -18.86
CA LYS A 299 4.03 13.55 -18.37
C LYS A 299 3.96 12.85 -17.01
N LEU A 300 4.69 11.74 -16.86
CA LEU A 300 4.78 11.02 -15.58
C LEU A 300 5.37 11.92 -14.49
N THR A 301 6.44 12.63 -14.81
CA THR A 301 7.09 13.57 -13.88
C THR A 301 6.13 14.65 -13.42
N LYS A 302 5.43 15.28 -14.36
CA LYS A 302 4.42 16.29 -14.05
C LYS A 302 3.29 15.72 -13.21
N ARG A 303 2.81 14.54 -13.56
CA ARG A 303 1.71 13.86 -12.85
C ARG A 303 2.06 13.60 -11.39
N TYR A 304 3.24 13.06 -11.10
CA TYR A 304 3.72 12.87 -9.73
C TYR A 304 3.84 14.21 -8.98
N LYS A 305 4.38 15.23 -9.64
CA LYS A 305 4.50 16.56 -9.04
C LYS A 305 3.14 17.12 -8.65
N ASP A 306 2.18 17.16 -9.57
CA ASP A 306 0.83 17.68 -9.33
C ASP A 306 0.12 16.94 -8.16
N ILE A 307 0.28 15.62 -8.10
CA ILE A 307 -0.29 14.78 -7.03
C ILE A 307 0.36 15.10 -5.67
N PHE A 308 1.68 15.23 -5.61
CA PHE A 308 2.36 15.50 -4.35
C PHE A 308 2.19 16.94 -3.87
N GLU A 309 2.03 17.92 -4.77
CA GLU A 309 1.59 19.28 -4.41
C GLU A 309 0.22 19.24 -3.73
N LEU A 310 -0.70 18.42 -4.24
CA LEU A 310 -2.00 18.21 -3.61
C LEU A 310 -1.87 17.52 -2.24
N PHE A 311 -1.04 16.49 -2.11
CA PHE A 311 -0.84 15.80 -0.85
C PHE A 311 -0.24 16.71 0.23
N VAL A 312 0.75 17.52 -0.11
CA VAL A 312 1.32 18.53 0.80
C VAL A 312 0.28 19.58 1.20
N LYS A 313 -0.59 20.01 0.27
CA LYS A 313 -1.71 20.92 0.58
C LYS A 313 -2.65 20.36 1.64
N HIS A 314 -2.80 19.04 1.72
CA HIS A 314 -3.70 18.33 2.63
C HIS A 314 -2.95 17.41 3.61
N ASN A 315 -1.72 17.77 3.98
CA ASN A 315 -0.87 16.98 4.88
C ASN A 315 -1.51 16.77 6.26
N ASP A 316 -2.39 17.68 6.70
CA ASP A 316 -3.16 17.56 7.94
C ASP A 316 -4.22 16.44 7.93
N LYS A 317 -4.44 15.79 6.78
CA LYS A 317 -5.42 14.71 6.57
C LYS A 317 -4.78 13.41 6.13
N ILE A 318 -3.56 13.48 5.58
CA ILE A 318 -2.85 12.34 5.02
C ILE A 318 -1.76 11.92 6.00
N SER A 319 -1.87 10.73 6.57
CA SER A 319 -0.87 10.22 7.51
C SER A 319 0.30 9.51 6.83
N ARG A 320 0.10 8.97 5.61
CA ARG A 320 1.12 8.21 4.90
C ARG A 320 0.88 8.14 3.40
N VAL A 321 1.98 8.13 2.62
CA VAL A 321 2.00 7.83 1.18
C VAL A 321 2.96 6.68 0.94
N THR A 322 2.44 5.55 0.43
CA THR A 322 3.20 4.33 0.16
C THR A 322 3.19 4.02 -1.32
N PHE A 323 4.36 3.85 -1.93
CA PHE A 323 4.52 3.39 -3.30
C PHE A 323 4.38 1.87 -3.38
N TRP A 324 3.65 1.37 -4.41
CA TRP A 324 3.45 -0.07 -4.58
C TRP A 324 4.62 -0.72 -5.32
N GLY A 325 5.76 -0.72 -4.68
CA GLY A 325 7.04 -1.24 -5.16
C GLY A 325 8.18 -0.26 -5.00
N ILE A 326 9.41 -0.75 -5.22
CA ILE A 326 10.63 0.05 -5.11
C ILE A 326 11.06 0.58 -6.48
N ASN A 327 10.96 -0.24 -7.54
CA ASN A 327 11.45 0.09 -8.87
C ASN A 327 10.59 -0.53 -9.98
N ASP A 328 10.74 -0.02 -11.19
CA ASP A 328 9.95 -0.43 -12.37
C ASP A 328 10.20 -1.89 -12.79
N LYS A 329 11.33 -2.51 -12.40
CA LYS A 329 11.64 -3.88 -12.81
C LYS A 329 10.69 -4.91 -12.20
N TYR A 330 10.32 -4.70 -10.95
CA TYR A 330 9.54 -5.64 -10.15
C TYR A 330 8.12 -5.15 -9.85
N THR A 331 7.64 -4.14 -10.58
CA THR A 331 6.25 -3.72 -10.44
C THR A 331 5.28 -4.83 -10.88
N TRP A 332 4.23 -5.06 -10.08
CA TRP A 332 3.17 -6.01 -10.39
C TRP A 332 2.49 -5.75 -11.73
N ARG A 333 2.54 -4.51 -12.22
CA ARG A 333 1.94 -4.09 -13.48
C ARG A 333 2.59 -4.72 -14.72
N ASN A 334 3.82 -5.23 -14.57
CA ASN A 334 4.48 -5.96 -15.65
C ASN A 334 3.77 -7.29 -15.99
N ASP A 335 3.10 -7.90 -14.99
CA ASP A 335 2.56 -9.25 -15.11
C ASP A 335 1.06 -9.34 -14.81
N ASN A 336 0.38 -8.21 -14.58
CA ASN A 336 -1.04 -8.21 -14.25
C ASN A 336 -1.79 -7.04 -14.94
N PRO A 337 -2.90 -7.30 -15.64
CA PRO A 337 -3.51 -8.60 -15.96
C PRO A 337 -2.89 -9.32 -17.16
N ILE A 338 -2.00 -8.67 -17.91
CA ILE A 338 -1.28 -9.23 -19.05
C ILE A 338 0.16 -9.46 -18.61
N ASN A 339 0.69 -10.66 -18.81
CA ASN A 339 2.07 -11.00 -18.44
C ASN A 339 3.10 -10.36 -19.40
N ASN A 340 4.34 -10.23 -18.91
CA ASN A 340 5.51 -9.81 -19.68
C ASN A 340 5.38 -8.44 -20.33
N ARG A 341 4.67 -7.49 -19.71
CA ARG A 341 4.65 -6.09 -20.14
C ARG A 341 5.81 -5.29 -19.54
N THR A 342 6.04 -4.10 -20.07
CA THR A 342 7.12 -3.22 -19.64
C THR A 342 6.53 -1.88 -19.22
N ASP A 343 6.12 -1.77 -17.95
CA ASP A 343 5.60 -0.53 -17.37
C ASP A 343 6.71 0.24 -16.60
N TYR A 344 6.47 1.54 -16.38
CA TYR A 344 7.41 2.45 -15.74
C TYR A 344 6.72 3.32 -14.66
N PRO A 345 5.98 2.69 -13.72
CA PRO A 345 5.06 3.42 -12.84
C PRO A 345 5.71 4.08 -11.63
N LEU A 346 6.95 3.73 -11.27
CA LEU A 346 7.58 4.09 -10.00
C LEU A 346 8.66 5.18 -10.15
N LEU A 347 9.29 5.56 -9.02
CA LEU A 347 10.29 6.63 -8.96
C LEU A 347 11.71 6.19 -9.32
N PHE A 348 11.97 4.88 -9.26
CA PHE A 348 13.27 4.30 -9.63
C PHE A 348 13.08 3.39 -10.85
N ASP A 349 14.04 3.48 -11.77
CA ASP A 349 14.03 2.69 -12.99
C ASP A 349 14.42 1.21 -12.76
N ARG A 350 14.48 0.43 -13.83
CA ARG A 350 14.83 -1.01 -13.77
C ARG A 350 16.25 -1.28 -13.30
N GLU A 351 17.13 -0.29 -13.35
CA GLU A 351 18.53 -0.32 -12.86
C GLU A 351 18.70 0.35 -11.49
N TYR A 352 17.58 0.68 -10.79
CA TYR A 352 17.54 1.36 -9.49
C TYR A 352 18.05 2.82 -9.52
N LYS A 353 18.07 3.47 -10.68
CA LYS A 353 18.40 4.89 -10.79
C LYS A 353 17.16 5.75 -10.56
N LYS A 354 17.37 6.90 -9.97
CA LYS A 354 16.32 7.91 -9.77
C LYS A 354 15.81 8.41 -11.13
N LYS A 355 14.50 8.38 -11.32
CA LYS A 355 13.83 8.96 -12.50
C LYS A 355 13.59 10.46 -12.30
N PRO A 356 13.31 11.24 -13.37
CA PRO A 356 12.96 12.66 -13.25
C PRO A 356 11.82 12.94 -12.25
N ALA A 357 10.85 12.02 -12.13
CA ALA A 357 9.77 12.11 -11.16
C ALA A 357 10.28 12.16 -9.72
N TYR A 358 11.30 11.38 -9.35
CA TYR A 358 11.92 11.46 -8.02
C TYR A 358 12.44 12.86 -7.73
N ASN A 359 13.19 13.44 -8.68
CA ASN A 359 13.76 14.79 -8.52
C ASN A 359 12.67 15.87 -8.43
N ALA A 360 11.55 15.68 -9.15
CA ALA A 360 10.42 16.59 -9.07
C ALA A 360 9.79 16.56 -7.66
N LEU A 361 9.69 15.39 -7.01
CA LEU A 361 9.16 15.27 -5.65
C LEU A 361 10.07 15.94 -4.61
N ILE A 362 11.40 15.79 -4.73
CA ILE A 362 12.35 16.49 -3.86
C ILE A 362 12.17 18.02 -3.94
N ASN A 363 11.69 18.54 -5.06
CA ASN A 363 11.52 19.98 -5.30
C ASN A 363 10.09 20.50 -5.10
N VAL A 364 9.14 19.69 -4.66
CA VAL A 364 7.72 20.08 -4.51
C VAL A 364 7.52 21.25 -3.54
N LYS A 365 8.37 21.38 -2.50
CA LYS A 365 8.29 22.44 -1.48
C LYS A 365 9.24 23.62 -1.70
N ASN A 366 9.96 23.67 -2.80
CA ASN A 366 10.97 24.70 -3.08
C ASN A 366 10.41 25.85 -3.89
#